data_a6101b1d25cca86867b387db9335a87c
#
_entry.id   a6101b1d25cca86867b387db9335a87c
#
_cell.length_a   1.000
_cell.length_b   1.000
_cell.length_c   1.000
_cell.angle_alpha   90.00
_cell.angle_beta   90.00
_cell.angle_gamma   90.00
#
_symmetry.space_group_name_H-M   'P 1'
#
loop_
_entity.id
_entity.type
_entity.pdbx_description
1 polymer ?
#
loop_
_entity_poly.entity_id
_entity_poly.type
_entity_poly.pdbx_seq_one_letter_code
_entity_poly.pdbx_strand_id
1 'polypeptide(L)'
;VVALSFGAGMAVRFFHTSDWHLGQFFYNHSRQYEHQQFLTWLIEQIKDKQPHALLIAGDVFDVINPASSAQKQLYQFLADAHSAAPHMQTLMIAGNHDSGYRLEQVEPLLEKYNAKTVGIVRWNTEHRLDFDRLILPIHNEYQEIVAWCIALPFLRPAEITGHGEATQDSQQAIEYIHQALIKEALQRKTADQALILMSHAHMQGADESKESERPIIIGNHEALSTELFSPEIDYVALGHLHKPQKVQSPHVRYSGSPIPLSFSELNYKHQVLEVNIDPDLSENRLEMNPLYIPRTVQLHRLSGELDEVLTQLTLLPAGEISDIDQRDYLDIEYYSLTPPPPDLRKKIEDLLPPERYRLVRISRKYLQQSSSEVHASKIDLAPPTPEQLFEQLWQKMGYSQDEQVKQDFMTLLQDAQQSEHKMKTADNT
;
A
#
# COMPACT_ATOMS: atom_id res chain seq x y z
N VAL A 1 20.36 -19.21 -23.81
CA VAL A 1 20.16 -17.79 -23.55
C VAL A 1 20.17 -17.14 -24.93
N VAL A 2 19.00 -16.88 -25.49
CA VAL A 2 18.87 -16.09 -26.71
C VAL A 2 18.72 -14.64 -26.24
N ALA A 3 19.79 -13.86 -26.39
CA ALA A 3 19.71 -12.42 -26.32
C ALA A 3 18.85 -11.97 -27.51
N LEU A 4 17.60 -11.63 -27.26
CA LEU A 4 16.80 -10.88 -28.21
C LEU A 4 17.47 -9.52 -28.35
N SER A 5 18.17 -9.29 -29.47
CA SER A 5 18.56 -7.95 -29.88
C SER A 5 17.29 -7.20 -30.22
N PHE A 6 16.81 -6.36 -29.29
CA PHE A 6 15.81 -5.38 -29.61
C PHE A 6 16.38 -4.52 -30.76
N GLY A 7 15.66 -4.42 -31.86
CA GLY A 7 15.98 -3.46 -32.92
C GLY A 7 16.09 -2.06 -32.30
N ALA A 8 16.75 -1.14 -32.98
CA ALA A 8 16.89 0.26 -32.58
C ALA A 8 15.55 1.01 -32.68
N GLY A 9 14.52 0.51 -31.99
CA GLY A 9 13.18 1.08 -31.87
C GLY A 9 13.04 1.79 -30.53
N MET A 10 11.99 2.60 -30.38
CA MET A 10 11.67 3.39 -29.19
C MET A 10 11.10 2.53 -28.03
N ALA A 11 11.50 1.24 -27.94
CA ALA A 11 11.06 0.35 -26.89
C ALA A 11 11.50 0.86 -25.51
N VAL A 12 10.58 0.92 -24.56
CA VAL A 12 10.86 1.31 -23.18
C VAL A 12 10.81 0.11 -22.26
N ARG A 13 11.86 -0.04 -21.41
CA ARG A 13 11.91 -0.99 -20.30
C ARG A 13 11.89 -0.22 -19.00
N PHE A 14 11.02 -0.62 -18.08
CA PHE A 14 11.00 -0.04 -16.75
C PHE A 14 10.61 -1.05 -15.68
N PHE A 15 10.92 -0.73 -14.44
CA PHE A 15 10.49 -1.48 -13.26
C PHE A 15 9.33 -0.74 -12.60
N HIS A 16 8.31 -1.49 -12.18
CA HIS A 16 7.19 -0.99 -11.38
C HIS A 16 7.17 -1.68 -10.02
N THR A 17 7.20 -0.87 -8.97
CA THR A 17 7.09 -1.25 -7.56
C THR A 17 6.27 -0.22 -6.80
N SER A 18 5.74 -0.56 -5.62
CA SER A 18 4.95 0.33 -4.76
C SER A 18 4.99 -0.14 -3.31
N ASP A 19 4.39 0.63 -2.42
CA ASP A 19 4.06 0.22 -1.05
C ASP A 19 5.27 -0.32 -0.27
N TRP A 20 6.37 0.45 -0.30
CA TRP A 20 7.63 0.08 0.37
C TRP A 20 7.52 0.18 1.88
N HIS A 21 6.75 1.15 2.39
CA HIS A 21 6.54 1.40 3.81
C HIS A 21 7.85 1.43 4.61
N LEU A 22 8.88 2.11 4.09
CA LEU A 22 10.16 2.25 4.77
C LEU A 22 9.97 2.83 6.17
N GLY A 23 10.56 2.16 7.15
CA GLY A 23 10.42 2.53 8.56
C GLY A 23 9.24 1.86 9.27
N GLN A 24 8.53 0.94 8.63
CA GLN A 24 7.46 0.16 9.26
C GLN A 24 7.98 -0.63 10.47
N PHE A 25 7.12 -0.71 11.48
CA PHE A 25 7.26 -1.64 12.59
C PHE A 25 6.20 -2.74 12.50
N PHE A 26 6.64 -3.99 12.63
CA PHE A 26 5.77 -5.16 12.63
C PHE A 26 5.72 -5.75 14.05
N TYR A 27 4.60 -5.58 14.75
CA TYR A 27 4.46 -5.96 16.17
C TYR A 27 5.61 -5.45 17.05
N ASN A 28 5.94 -4.17 16.93
CA ASN A 28 7.04 -3.48 17.64
C ASN A 28 8.47 -3.91 17.22
N HIS A 29 8.62 -4.73 16.21
CA HIS A 29 9.92 -5.06 15.62
C HIS A 29 10.18 -4.22 14.39
N SER A 30 11.38 -3.65 14.29
CA SER A 30 11.82 -2.91 13.10
C SER A 30 11.90 -3.82 11.88
N ARG A 31 11.47 -3.33 10.73
CA ARG A 31 11.60 -4.01 9.44
C ARG A 31 12.82 -3.52 8.64
N GLN A 32 13.71 -2.74 9.27
CA GLN A 32 14.85 -2.10 8.59
C GLN A 32 15.75 -3.13 7.89
N TYR A 33 15.99 -4.29 8.50
CA TYR A 33 16.78 -5.36 7.88
C TYR A 33 16.12 -5.88 6.61
N GLU A 34 14.84 -6.20 6.64
CA GLU A 34 14.10 -6.74 5.49
C GLU A 34 14.03 -5.75 4.34
N HIS A 35 13.75 -4.47 4.65
CA HIS A 35 13.81 -3.40 3.65
C HIS A 35 15.21 -3.28 3.03
N GLN A 36 16.27 -3.36 3.84
CA GLN A 36 17.64 -3.29 3.32
C GLN A 36 17.96 -4.45 2.38
N GLN A 37 17.50 -5.66 2.69
CA GLN A 37 17.68 -6.82 1.82
C GLN A 37 16.93 -6.67 0.49
N PHE A 38 15.69 -6.18 0.55
CA PHE A 38 14.91 -5.85 -0.65
C PHE A 38 15.61 -4.81 -1.52
N LEU A 39 16.05 -3.69 -0.94
CA LEU A 39 16.71 -2.62 -1.67
C LEU A 39 18.03 -3.08 -2.30
N THR A 40 18.81 -3.90 -1.58
CA THR A 40 20.05 -4.50 -2.11
C THR A 40 19.74 -5.41 -3.30
N TRP A 41 18.74 -6.28 -3.18
CA TRP A 41 18.31 -7.15 -4.28
C TRP A 41 17.81 -6.34 -5.48
N LEU A 42 17.07 -5.25 -5.25
CA LEU A 42 16.56 -4.41 -6.35
C LEU A 42 17.71 -3.72 -7.11
N ILE A 43 18.76 -3.28 -6.42
CA ILE A 43 19.98 -2.73 -7.05
C ILE A 43 20.64 -3.77 -7.97
N GLU A 44 20.70 -5.04 -7.56
CA GLU A 44 21.24 -6.12 -8.40
C GLU A 44 20.39 -6.31 -9.66
N GLN A 45 19.04 -6.25 -9.55
CA GLN A 45 18.15 -6.33 -10.71
C GLN A 45 18.33 -5.13 -11.65
N ILE A 46 18.46 -3.92 -11.10
CA ILE A 46 18.73 -2.69 -11.88
C ILE A 46 20.04 -2.82 -12.63
N LYS A 47 21.09 -3.29 -11.98
CA LYS A 47 22.42 -3.48 -12.59
C LYS A 47 22.40 -4.52 -13.71
N ASP A 48 21.65 -5.61 -13.54
CA ASP A 48 21.55 -6.69 -14.54
C ASP A 48 20.70 -6.27 -15.76
N LYS A 49 19.58 -5.62 -15.52
CA LYS A 49 18.54 -5.34 -16.53
C LYS A 49 18.66 -3.99 -17.20
N GLN A 50 19.35 -3.04 -16.56
CA GLN A 50 19.54 -1.67 -17.08
C GLN A 50 18.22 -1.03 -17.58
N PRO A 51 17.17 -0.87 -16.73
CA PRO A 51 15.91 -0.28 -17.15
C PRO A 51 16.07 1.23 -17.44
N HIS A 52 15.21 1.78 -18.31
CA HIS A 52 15.14 3.23 -18.55
C HIS A 52 14.52 3.98 -17.38
N ALA A 53 13.59 3.34 -16.64
CA ALA A 53 12.97 3.93 -15.47
C ALA A 53 12.69 2.92 -14.35
N LEU A 54 12.69 3.43 -13.10
CA LEU A 54 12.11 2.79 -11.93
C LEU A 54 10.91 3.62 -11.49
N LEU A 55 9.72 3.01 -11.51
CA LEU A 55 8.47 3.63 -11.09
C LEU A 55 8.10 3.15 -9.68
N ILE A 56 8.01 4.07 -8.71
CA ILE A 56 7.61 3.80 -7.33
C ILE A 56 6.24 4.42 -7.11
N ALA A 57 5.20 3.60 -7.15
CA ALA A 57 3.81 4.05 -7.21
C ALA A 57 3.20 4.31 -5.81
N GLY A 58 3.88 5.09 -4.98
CA GLY A 58 3.41 5.58 -3.69
C GLY A 58 3.73 4.69 -2.50
N ASP A 59 3.39 5.21 -1.31
CA ASP A 59 3.67 4.65 0.01
C ASP A 59 5.14 4.24 0.16
N VAL A 60 6.01 5.22 -0.14
CA VAL A 60 7.46 5.08 0.02
C VAL A 60 7.82 4.92 1.50
N PHE A 61 7.18 5.72 2.37
CA PHE A 61 7.34 5.65 3.81
C PHE A 61 6.06 5.17 4.51
N ASP A 62 6.23 4.52 5.65
CA ASP A 62 5.09 4.01 6.45
C ASP A 62 4.27 5.11 7.12
N VAL A 63 4.86 6.28 7.35
CA VAL A 63 4.23 7.40 8.05
C VAL A 63 4.64 8.74 7.46
N ILE A 64 3.77 9.76 7.62
CA ILE A 64 3.99 11.14 7.14
C ILE A 64 5.26 11.81 7.71
N ASN A 65 5.78 11.34 8.83
CA ASN A 65 7.02 11.82 9.45
C ASN A 65 7.97 10.64 9.68
N PRO A 66 8.67 10.16 8.62
CA PRO A 66 9.52 8.99 8.70
C PRO A 66 10.76 9.23 9.58
N ALA A 67 11.20 8.18 10.26
CA ALA A 67 12.43 8.18 11.02
C ALA A 67 13.65 8.47 10.10
N SER A 68 14.69 9.06 10.66
CA SER A 68 15.92 9.38 9.89
C SER A 68 16.59 8.13 9.31
N SER A 69 16.45 6.97 9.95
CA SER A 69 16.94 5.69 9.42
C SER A 69 16.24 5.27 8.13
N ALA A 70 14.91 5.43 8.05
CA ALA A 70 14.12 5.13 6.86
C ALA A 70 14.47 6.10 5.71
N GLN A 71 14.60 7.39 6.02
CA GLN A 71 15.04 8.39 5.04
C GLN A 71 16.45 8.07 4.51
N LYS A 72 17.37 7.68 5.39
CA LYS A 72 18.72 7.29 5.00
C LYS A 72 18.71 6.07 4.08
N GLN A 73 17.85 5.06 4.33
CA GLN A 73 17.72 3.90 3.45
C GLN A 73 17.28 4.31 2.04
N LEU A 74 16.26 5.18 1.93
CA LEU A 74 15.80 5.67 0.62
C LEU A 74 16.91 6.41 -0.12
N TYR A 75 17.56 7.39 0.51
CA TYR A 75 18.54 8.22 -0.17
C TYR A 75 19.80 7.43 -0.55
N GLN A 76 20.23 6.49 0.30
CA GLN A 76 21.32 5.58 -0.03
C GLN A 76 20.95 4.69 -1.22
N PHE A 77 19.74 4.12 -1.21
CA PHE A 77 19.25 3.33 -2.34
C PHE A 77 19.27 4.13 -3.66
N LEU A 78 18.79 5.38 -3.66
CA LEU A 78 18.77 6.22 -4.87
C LEU A 78 20.17 6.50 -5.40
N ALA A 79 21.12 6.75 -4.51
CA ALA A 79 22.54 6.93 -4.88
C ALA A 79 23.15 5.65 -5.48
N ASP A 80 22.88 4.50 -4.86
CA ASP A 80 23.41 3.21 -5.30
C ASP A 80 22.75 2.75 -6.62
N ALA A 81 21.42 2.98 -6.78
CA ALA A 81 20.67 2.71 -8.00
C ALA A 81 21.18 3.55 -9.19
N HIS A 82 21.43 4.86 -8.96
CA HIS A 82 22.04 5.72 -9.94
C HIS A 82 23.46 5.27 -10.32
N SER A 83 24.23 4.81 -9.33
CA SER A 83 25.58 4.26 -9.61
C SER A 83 25.53 2.96 -10.43
N ALA A 84 24.48 2.14 -10.24
CA ALA A 84 24.28 0.88 -10.95
C ALA A 84 23.77 1.08 -12.39
N ALA A 85 22.92 2.12 -12.62
CA ALA A 85 22.36 2.47 -13.92
C ALA A 85 22.23 4.02 -14.05
N PRO A 86 23.29 4.74 -14.45
CA PRO A 86 23.32 6.20 -14.44
C PRO A 86 22.29 6.87 -15.38
N HIS A 87 21.84 6.18 -16.41
CA HIS A 87 20.81 6.67 -17.35
C HIS A 87 19.39 6.42 -16.85
N MET A 88 19.20 5.49 -15.90
CA MET A 88 17.87 5.18 -15.36
C MET A 88 17.28 6.39 -14.64
N GLN A 89 16.01 6.69 -14.94
CA GLN A 89 15.23 7.69 -14.22
C GLN A 89 14.42 7.01 -13.11
N THR A 90 14.47 7.54 -11.88
CA THR A 90 13.58 7.09 -10.81
C THR A 90 12.43 8.08 -10.66
N LEU A 91 11.20 7.62 -10.88
CA LEU A 91 9.99 8.40 -10.71
C LEU A 91 9.22 7.89 -9.49
N MET A 92 8.98 8.76 -8.53
CA MET A 92 8.24 8.44 -7.30
C MET A 92 7.00 9.32 -7.19
N ILE A 93 5.87 8.74 -6.84
CA ILE A 93 4.68 9.48 -6.44
C ILE A 93 4.41 9.29 -4.95
N ALA A 94 3.73 10.24 -4.31
CA ALA A 94 3.29 10.05 -2.93
C ALA A 94 2.06 9.14 -2.86
N GLY A 95 2.04 8.24 -1.88
CA GLY A 95 0.86 7.52 -1.46
C GLY A 95 0.11 8.21 -0.31
N ASN A 96 -0.86 7.49 0.28
CA ASN A 96 -1.66 8.03 1.39
C ASN A 96 -0.90 8.07 2.73
N HIS A 97 0.13 7.23 2.91
CA HIS A 97 1.03 7.25 4.07
C HIS A 97 2.11 8.31 3.98
N ASP A 98 2.45 8.77 2.78
CA ASP A 98 3.50 9.75 2.56
C ASP A 98 3.04 11.19 2.87
N SER A 99 4.00 12.04 3.24
CA SER A 99 3.84 13.50 3.13
C SER A 99 4.36 13.95 1.77
N GLY A 100 3.45 14.32 0.85
CA GLY A 100 3.84 14.77 -0.49
C GLY A 100 4.82 15.94 -0.46
N TYR A 101 4.60 16.91 0.43
CA TYR A 101 5.52 18.04 0.61
C TYR A 101 6.91 17.63 1.06
N ARG A 102 7.04 16.61 1.93
CA ARG A 102 8.35 16.12 2.40
C ARG A 102 9.09 15.37 1.31
N LEU A 103 8.38 14.57 0.51
CA LEU A 103 8.99 13.87 -0.64
C LEU A 103 9.55 14.87 -1.64
N GLU A 104 8.85 15.97 -1.91
CA GLU A 104 9.31 17.00 -2.84
C GLU A 104 10.38 17.93 -2.23
N GLN A 105 10.43 18.10 -0.91
CA GLN A 105 11.39 18.99 -0.24
C GLN A 105 12.84 18.67 -0.58
N VAL A 106 13.14 17.41 -0.87
CA VAL A 106 14.49 16.93 -1.19
C VAL A 106 14.78 16.82 -2.69
N GLU A 107 13.83 17.21 -3.54
CA GLU A 107 13.92 17.14 -5.00
C GLU A 107 15.24 17.72 -5.56
N PRO A 108 15.74 18.90 -5.11
CA PRO A 108 17.00 19.45 -5.63
C PRO A 108 18.23 18.56 -5.37
N LEU A 109 18.17 17.68 -4.37
CA LEU A 109 19.22 16.69 -4.11
C LEU A 109 19.02 15.44 -4.95
N LEU A 110 17.78 15.04 -5.19
CA LEU A 110 17.40 13.85 -5.95
C LEU A 110 17.70 13.98 -7.44
N GLU A 111 17.63 15.18 -7.99
CA GLU A 111 18.00 15.46 -9.39
C GLU A 111 19.41 14.97 -9.75
N LYS A 112 20.34 15.02 -8.78
CA LYS A 112 21.72 14.52 -8.98
C LYS A 112 21.78 13.01 -9.19
N TYR A 113 20.74 12.29 -8.76
CA TYR A 113 20.59 10.85 -8.91
C TYR A 113 19.57 10.48 -9.99
N ASN A 114 19.24 11.43 -10.87
CA ASN A 114 18.22 11.26 -11.90
C ASN A 114 16.87 10.78 -11.33
N ALA A 115 16.51 11.26 -10.13
CA ALA A 115 15.28 10.92 -9.44
C ALA A 115 14.34 12.13 -9.32
N LYS A 116 13.06 11.91 -9.57
CA LYS A 116 12.00 12.92 -9.46
C LYS A 116 10.88 12.41 -8.56
N THR A 117 10.29 13.35 -7.81
CA THR A 117 9.16 13.07 -6.92
C THR A 117 7.97 13.94 -7.28
N VAL A 118 6.79 13.32 -7.28
CA VAL A 118 5.52 14.04 -7.41
C VAL A 118 4.70 13.74 -6.18
N GLY A 119 4.69 14.67 -5.25
CA GLY A 119 4.06 14.49 -3.94
C GLY A 119 2.64 15.01 -3.85
N ILE A 120 2.32 16.06 -4.62
CA ILE A 120 1.04 16.76 -4.58
C ILE A 120 0.62 17.25 -5.96
N VAL A 121 -0.70 17.29 -6.19
CA VAL A 121 -1.27 17.94 -7.36
C VAL A 121 -1.35 19.45 -7.11
N ARG A 122 -0.79 20.24 -8.03
CA ARG A 122 -0.80 21.70 -7.97
C ARG A 122 -1.67 22.30 -9.04
N TRP A 123 -2.34 23.37 -8.67
CA TRP A 123 -3.12 24.22 -9.55
C TRP A 123 -2.45 25.59 -9.64
N ASN A 124 -2.35 26.15 -10.83
CA ASN A 124 -1.84 27.50 -11.02
C ASN A 124 -2.93 28.54 -10.68
N THR A 125 -2.59 29.83 -10.78
CA THR A 125 -3.50 30.95 -10.49
C THR A 125 -4.70 31.04 -11.44
N GLU A 126 -4.65 30.33 -12.58
CA GLU A 126 -5.75 30.22 -13.55
C GLU A 126 -6.58 28.94 -13.34
N HIS A 127 -6.42 28.25 -12.20
CA HIS A 127 -7.07 26.98 -11.88
C HIS A 127 -6.78 25.88 -12.91
N ARG A 128 -5.58 25.87 -13.53
CA ARG A 128 -5.11 24.81 -14.39
C ARG A 128 -4.09 23.94 -13.67
N LEU A 129 -4.10 22.64 -13.99
CA LEU A 129 -3.10 21.70 -13.50
C LEU A 129 -1.69 22.11 -13.96
N ASP A 130 -0.72 21.92 -13.11
CA ASP A 130 0.70 22.03 -13.46
C ASP A 130 1.14 20.76 -14.21
N PHE A 131 0.85 20.73 -15.52
CA PHE A 131 1.11 19.57 -16.36
C PHE A 131 2.58 19.18 -16.43
N ASP A 132 3.51 20.14 -16.35
CA ASP A 132 4.94 19.87 -16.49
C ASP A 132 5.51 19.13 -15.27
N ARG A 133 4.85 19.25 -14.11
CA ARG A 133 5.18 18.46 -12.94
C ARG A 133 4.56 17.07 -12.94
N LEU A 134 3.42 16.92 -13.59
CA LEU A 134 2.62 15.68 -13.55
C LEU A 134 2.85 14.78 -14.76
N ILE A 135 3.42 15.30 -15.86
CA ILE A 135 3.66 14.54 -17.10
C ILE A 135 5.16 14.61 -17.40
N LEU A 136 5.84 13.51 -17.11
CA LEU A 136 7.29 13.42 -17.12
C LEU A 136 7.79 12.59 -18.31
N PRO A 137 8.81 13.05 -19.06
CA PRO A 137 9.42 12.23 -20.10
C PRO A 137 10.32 11.14 -19.51
N ILE A 138 10.30 9.97 -20.13
CA ILE A 138 11.27 8.89 -19.88
C ILE A 138 12.20 8.83 -21.10
N HIS A 139 13.51 8.86 -20.85
CA HIS A 139 14.54 8.88 -21.86
C HIS A 139 15.28 7.54 -21.92
N ASN A 140 15.75 7.21 -23.10
CA ASN A 140 16.73 6.13 -23.30
C ASN A 140 18.17 6.64 -23.01
N GLU A 141 19.16 5.77 -23.18
CA GLU A 141 20.59 6.09 -22.99
C GLU A 141 21.12 7.14 -23.99
N TYR A 142 20.39 7.40 -25.08
CA TYR A 142 20.73 8.42 -26.10
C TYR A 142 20.03 9.76 -25.81
N GLN A 143 19.33 9.90 -24.66
CA GLN A 143 18.55 11.07 -24.28
C GLN A 143 17.34 11.33 -25.20
N GLU A 144 16.85 10.33 -25.90
CA GLU A 144 15.62 10.40 -26.68
C GLU A 144 14.42 10.05 -25.80
N ILE A 145 13.31 10.75 -25.94
CA ILE A 145 12.08 10.45 -25.20
C ILE A 145 11.44 9.19 -25.79
N VAL A 146 11.42 8.11 -25.01
CA VAL A 146 10.82 6.82 -25.41
C VAL A 146 9.43 6.61 -24.83
N ALA A 147 9.09 7.34 -23.74
CA ALA A 147 7.76 7.30 -23.13
C ALA A 147 7.42 8.60 -22.42
N TRP A 148 6.14 8.83 -22.22
CA TRP A 148 5.60 9.83 -21.31
C TRP A 148 4.94 9.15 -20.12
N CYS A 149 5.22 9.64 -18.93
CA CYS A 149 4.69 9.10 -17.68
C CYS A 149 3.82 10.16 -17.00
N ILE A 150 2.53 9.88 -16.87
CA ILE A 150 1.63 10.64 -16.00
C ILE A 150 1.90 10.17 -14.57
N ALA A 151 2.46 11.03 -13.74
CA ALA A 151 2.80 10.74 -12.35
C ALA A 151 1.74 11.35 -11.41
N LEU A 152 0.64 10.65 -11.18
CA LEU A 152 -0.48 11.12 -10.36
C LEU A 152 -0.38 10.57 -8.93
N PRO A 153 -0.04 11.40 -7.93
CA PRO A 153 0.05 10.97 -6.54
C PRO A 153 -1.34 10.69 -5.96
N PHE A 154 -1.37 10.15 -4.74
CA PHE A 154 -2.60 10.01 -3.97
C PHE A 154 -3.33 11.36 -3.85
N LEU A 155 -4.56 11.40 -4.33
CA LEU A 155 -5.39 12.60 -4.37
C LEU A 155 -6.02 12.87 -3.01
N ARG A 156 -5.56 13.91 -2.33
CA ARG A 156 -6.16 14.38 -1.08
C ARG A 156 -7.34 15.31 -1.34
N PRO A 157 -8.34 15.36 -0.45
CA PRO A 157 -9.52 16.22 -0.65
C PRO A 157 -9.18 17.68 -0.98
N ALA A 158 -8.17 18.25 -0.34
CA ALA A 158 -7.72 19.63 -0.62
C ALA A 158 -7.13 19.83 -2.03
N GLU A 159 -6.59 18.79 -2.63
CA GLU A 159 -6.01 18.82 -3.98
C GLU A 159 -7.08 18.65 -5.06
N ILE A 160 -8.16 17.94 -4.74
CA ILE A 160 -9.32 17.74 -5.62
C ILE A 160 -10.14 19.03 -5.76
N THR A 161 -10.28 19.80 -4.67
CA THR A 161 -11.11 21.02 -4.64
C THR A 161 -10.43 22.25 -5.24
N GLY A 162 -9.18 22.19 -5.67
CA GLY A 162 -8.42 23.29 -6.28
C GLY A 162 -8.98 23.82 -7.60
N HIS A 163 -10.03 23.22 -8.14
CA HIS A 163 -10.65 23.57 -9.44
C HIS A 163 -11.61 24.80 -9.38
N GLY A 164 -11.60 25.62 -8.33
CA GLY A 164 -12.14 27.00 -8.32
C GLY A 164 -13.64 27.21 -8.26
N GLU A 165 -14.50 26.41 -8.80
CA GLU A 165 -15.93 26.44 -8.58
C GLU A 165 -16.39 25.06 -8.09
N ALA A 166 -16.86 25.04 -6.86
CA ALA A 166 -17.36 23.92 -6.13
C ALA A 166 -18.08 22.87 -7.00
N THR A 167 -17.36 21.97 -7.61
CA THR A 167 -17.94 20.67 -7.88
C THR A 167 -18.10 20.04 -6.50
N GLN A 168 -19.33 20.06 -5.96
CA GLN A 168 -19.67 19.38 -4.70
C GLN A 168 -19.43 17.86 -4.81
N ASP A 169 -19.04 17.38 -5.98
CA ASP A 169 -18.81 16.00 -6.32
C ASP A 169 -17.30 15.77 -6.56
N SER A 170 -16.66 15.18 -5.58
CA SER A 170 -15.24 14.79 -5.63
C SER A 170 -14.95 13.81 -6.77
N GLN A 171 -15.92 12.99 -7.19
CA GLN A 171 -15.76 12.06 -8.29
C GLN A 171 -15.55 12.78 -9.62
N GLN A 172 -16.39 13.78 -9.91
CA GLN A 172 -16.24 14.58 -11.14
C GLN A 172 -14.89 15.29 -11.21
N ALA A 173 -14.38 15.77 -10.07
CA ALA A 173 -13.08 16.39 -10.01
C ALA A 173 -11.94 15.40 -10.25
N ILE A 174 -12.03 14.17 -9.73
CA ILE A 174 -11.07 13.09 -10.00
C ILE A 174 -11.09 12.71 -11.48
N GLU A 175 -12.28 12.55 -12.06
CA GLU A 175 -12.45 12.27 -13.49
C GLU A 175 -11.85 13.38 -14.35
N TYR A 176 -12.10 14.64 -14.00
CA TYR A 176 -11.52 15.79 -14.69
C TYR A 176 -10.00 15.79 -14.67
N ILE A 177 -9.38 15.53 -13.48
CA ILE A 177 -7.92 15.49 -13.34
C ILE A 177 -7.34 14.41 -14.28
N HIS A 178 -7.88 13.19 -14.25
CA HIS A 178 -7.42 12.10 -15.12
C HIS A 178 -7.57 12.46 -16.59
N GLN A 179 -8.74 12.92 -17.02
CA GLN A 179 -9.02 13.27 -18.41
C GLN A 179 -8.11 14.42 -18.90
N ALA A 180 -7.89 15.45 -18.07
CA ALA A 180 -7.03 16.56 -18.42
C ALA A 180 -5.57 16.14 -18.60
N LEU A 181 -5.06 15.29 -17.70
CA LEU A 181 -3.69 14.76 -17.77
C LEU A 181 -3.50 13.84 -18.99
N ILE A 182 -4.43 12.93 -19.22
CA ILE A 182 -4.39 12.02 -20.38
C ILE A 182 -4.43 12.81 -21.68
N LYS A 183 -5.34 13.77 -21.80
CA LYS A 183 -5.45 14.63 -22.98
C LYS A 183 -4.15 15.38 -23.26
N GLU A 184 -3.55 15.99 -22.25
CA GLU A 184 -2.30 16.72 -22.39
C GLU A 184 -1.13 15.78 -22.75
N ALA A 185 -1.03 14.62 -22.10
CA ALA A 185 0.01 13.63 -22.40
C ALA A 185 -0.08 13.11 -23.85
N LEU A 186 -1.29 12.88 -24.34
CA LEU A 186 -1.54 12.47 -25.74
C LEU A 186 -1.15 13.55 -26.76
N GLN A 187 -1.19 14.84 -26.38
CA GLN A 187 -0.70 15.92 -27.24
C GLN A 187 0.84 16.00 -27.26
N ARG A 188 1.51 15.58 -26.21
CA ARG A 188 2.97 15.61 -26.10
C ARG A 188 3.63 14.42 -26.80
N LYS A 189 2.99 13.24 -26.72
CA LYS A 189 3.58 12.01 -27.25
C LYS A 189 3.47 11.90 -28.77
N THR A 190 4.48 11.32 -29.38
CA THR A 190 4.47 10.86 -30.77
C THR A 190 3.96 9.40 -30.87
N ALA A 191 3.71 8.92 -32.08
CA ALA A 191 3.14 7.58 -32.26
C ALA A 191 4.08 6.44 -31.83
N ASP A 192 5.37 6.68 -31.90
CA ASP A 192 6.48 5.79 -31.56
C ASP A 192 6.87 5.81 -30.08
N GLN A 193 6.20 6.60 -29.25
CA GLN A 193 6.42 6.69 -27.81
C GLN A 193 5.33 5.94 -27.04
N ALA A 194 5.67 5.42 -25.87
CA ALA A 194 4.70 4.83 -24.94
C ALA A 194 4.03 5.88 -24.05
N LEU A 195 2.82 5.56 -23.55
CA LEU A 195 2.14 6.34 -22.51
C LEU A 195 1.92 5.47 -21.28
N ILE A 196 2.49 5.91 -20.16
CA ILE A 196 2.42 5.24 -18.86
C ILE A 196 1.66 6.16 -17.88
N LEU A 197 0.85 5.57 -17.00
CA LEU A 197 0.21 6.30 -15.92
C LEU A 197 0.58 5.64 -14.58
N MET A 198 1.12 6.41 -13.65
CA MET A 198 1.28 6.03 -12.25
C MET A 198 0.13 6.61 -11.43
N SER A 199 -0.46 5.81 -10.54
CA SER A 199 -1.46 6.31 -9.60
C SER A 199 -1.41 5.50 -8.29
N HIS A 200 -1.71 6.18 -7.17
CA HIS A 200 -1.85 5.53 -5.89
C HIS A 200 -3.30 5.63 -5.44
N ALA A 201 -4.06 4.60 -5.72
CA ALA A 201 -5.51 4.57 -5.51
C ALA A 201 -6.07 3.16 -5.38
N HIS A 202 -7.21 3.02 -4.68
CA HIS A 202 -7.98 1.79 -4.65
C HIS A 202 -8.88 1.72 -5.89
N MET A 203 -8.79 0.63 -6.65
CA MET A 203 -9.59 0.40 -7.86
C MET A 203 -10.69 -0.62 -7.61
N GLN A 204 -11.88 -0.39 -8.17
CA GLN A 204 -13.01 -1.31 -8.07
C GLN A 204 -12.67 -2.70 -8.63
N GLY A 205 -13.06 -3.73 -7.88
CA GLY A 205 -12.87 -5.13 -8.25
C GLY A 205 -11.46 -5.67 -7.98
N ALA A 206 -10.62 -4.92 -7.29
CA ALA A 206 -9.35 -5.42 -6.78
C ALA A 206 -9.51 -6.08 -5.39
N ASP A 207 -8.65 -7.03 -5.08
CA ASP A 207 -8.62 -7.73 -3.79
C ASP A 207 -7.79 -6.95 -2.77
N GLU A 208 -8.32 -6.76 -1.57
CA GLU A 208 -7.67 -6.08 -0.44
C GLU A 208 -7.00 -7.04 0.54
N SER A 209 -5.95 -6.59 1.21
CA SER A 209 -5.30 -7.27 2.33
C SER A 209 -5.87 -6.78 3.66
N LYS A 210 -6.76 -7.54 4.25
CA LYS A 210 -7.62 -7.13 5.39
C LYS A 210 -6.89 -6.62 6.64
N GLU A 211 -5.61 -6.95 6.85
CA GLU A 211 -4.88 -6.63 8.08
C GLU A 211 -3.87 -5.47 7.89
N SER A 212 -3.55 -5.07 6.66
CA SER A 212 -2.46 -4.13 6.36
C SER A 212 -2.89 -2.89 5.59
N GLU A 213 -3.94 -2.96 4.78
CA GLU A 213 -4.41 -1.84 3.99
C GLU A 213 -5.41 -1.01 4.78
N ARG A 214 -5.28 0.31 4.69
CA ARG A 214 -6.25 1.23 5.29
C ARG A 214 -7.31 1.57 4.26
N PRO A 215 -8.61 1.44 4.57
CA PRO A 215 -9.66 1.90 3.68
C PRO A 215 -9.43 3.36 3.30
N ILE A 216 -9.37 3.63 2.01
CA ILE A 216 -9.30 5.00 1.48
C ILE A 216 -10.71 5.42 1.08
N ILE A 217 -11.16 6.56 1.62
CA ILE A 217 -12.39 7.21 1.19
C ILE A 217 -12.00 8.51 0.50
N ILE A 218 -12.16 8.58 -0.81
CA ILE A 218 -11.97 9.80 -1.60
C ILE A 218 -13.35 10.27 -2.03
N GLY A 219 -13.80 11.40 -1.49
CA GLY A 219 -15.06 12.02 -1.89
C GLY A 219 -16.30 11.11 -1.77
N ASN A 220 -16.44 10.36 -0.67
CA ASN A 220 -17.46 9.35 -0.41
C ASN A 220 -17.38 8.07 -1.27
N HIS A 221 -16.32 7.88 -2.05
CA HIS A 221 -16.08 6.64 -2.80
C HIS A 221 -14.90 5.88 -2.20
N GLU A 222 -15.10 4.59 -1.94
CA GLU A 222 -14.04 3.71 -1.41
C GLU A 222 -13.12 3.22 -2.53
N ALA A 223 -13.60 3.18 -3.78
CA ALA A 223 -12.81 2.69 -4.92
C ALA A 223 -13.17 3.41 -6.23
N LEU A 224 -12.15 3.63 -7.07
CA LEU A 224 -12.27 4.27 -8.37
C LEU A 224 -12.53 3.26 -9.50
N SER A 225 -13.27 3.67 -10.53
CA SER A 225 -13.48 2.83 -11.72
C SER A 225 -12.25 2.85 -12.63
N THR A 226 -11.92 1.70 -13.25
CA THR A 226 -10.90 1.61 -14.30
C THR A 226 -11.30 2.31 -15.60
N GLU A 227 -12.56 2.72 -15.75
CA GLU A 227 -13.05 3.53 -16.87
C GLU A 227 -12.40 4.93 -16.93
N LEU A 228 -11.74 5.35 -15.84
CA LEU A 228 -10.90 6.56 -15.83
C LEU A 228 -9.69 6.45 -16.76
N PHE A 229 -9.26 5.24 -17.09
CA PHE A 229 -8.07 5.01 -17.91
C PHE A 229 -8.45 4.89 -19.38
N SER A 230 -7.90 5.79 -20.20
CA SER A 230 -8.07 5.73 -21.64
C SER A 230 -7.39 4.49 -22.24
N PRO A 231 -7.98 3.88 -23.29
CA PRO A 231 -7.35 2.76 -23.99
C PRO A 231 -6.03 3.12 -24.69
N GLU A 232 -5.71 4.40 -24.84
CA GLU A 232 -4.42 4.84 -25.38
C GLU A 232 -3.26 4.77 -24.37
N ILE A 233 -3.55 4.46 -23.09
CA ILE A 233 -2.51 4.23 -22.08
C ILE A 233 -1.99 2.82 -22.25
N ASP A 234 -0.68 2.69 -22.48
CA ASP A 234 -0.02 1.40 -22.69
C ASP A 234 0.14 0.61 -21.37
N TYR A 235 0.31 1.31 -20.23
CA TYR A 235 0.46 0.68 -18.92
C TYR A 235 0.02 1.60 -17.77
N VAL A 236 -0.69 1.03 -16.80
CA VAL A 236 -1.09 1.71 -15.56
C VAL A 236 -0.39 1.04 -14.37
N ALA A 237 0.51 1.79 -13.74
CA ALA A 237 1.26 1.41 -12.55
C ALA A 237 0.53 1.87 -11.29
N LEU A 238 -0.13 0.95 -10.59
CA LEU A 238 -0.90 1.22 -9.38
C LEU A 238 -0.12 0.87 -8.11
N GLY A 239 -0.28 1.67 -7.06
CA GLY A 239 0.05 1.38 -5.68
C GLY A 239 -1.17 1.49 -4.78
N HIS A 240 -1.03 1.16 -3.51
CA HIS A 240 -1.99 1.09 -2.43
C HIS A 240 -2.37 -0.33 -2.02
N LEU A 241 -2.63 -1.23 -2.96
CA LEU A 241 -2.97 -2.61 -2.62
C LEU A 241 -1.72 -3.49 -2.64
N HIS A 242 -1.48 -4.16 -1.50
CA HIS A 242 -0.25 -4.93 -1.26
C HIS A 242 -0.21 -6.27 -2.00
N LYS A 243 -1.37 -6.75 -2.49
CA LYS A 243 -1.46 -7.98 -3.28
C LYS A 243 -1.10 -7.70 -4.73
N PRO A 244 -0.04 -8.35 -5.29
CA PRO A 244 0.24 -8.28 -6.72
C PRO A 244 -0.93 -8.81 -7.53
N GLN A 245 -1.52 -7.96 -8.37
CA GLN A 245 -2.71 -8.33 -9.15
C GLN A 245 -2.93 -7.44 -10.36
N LYS A 246 -3.71 -7.95 -11.32
CA LYS A 246 -4.30 -7.14 -12.39
C LYS A 246 -5.68 -6.65 -11.98
N VAL A 247 -6.08 -5.51 -12.51
CA VAL A 247 -7.44 -4.99 -12.32
C VAL A 247 -8.12 -4.92 -13.69
N GLN A 248 -9.14 -5.74 -13.90
CA GLN A 248 -9.88 -5.89 -15.16
C GLN A 248 -8.97 -6.17 -16.37
N SER A 249 -8.21 -5.17 -16.85
CA SER A 249 -7.34 -5.29 -18.02
C SER A 249 -5.91 -5.72 -17.67
N PRO A 250 -5.20 -6.45 -18.56
CA PRO A 250 -3.85 -6.93 -18.27
C PRO A 250 -2.82 -5.83 -17.99
N HIS A 251 -2.96 -4.66 -18.60
CA HIS A 251 -2.04 -3.53 -18.50
C HIS A 251 -2.28 -2.65 -17.26
N VAL A 252 -3.35 -2.88 -16.49
CA VAL A 252 -3.65 -2.17 -15.24
C VAL A 252 -3.22 -3.05 -14.06
N ARG A 253 -2.16 -2.67 -13.35
CA ARG A 253 -1.45 -3.55 -12.42
C ARG A 253 -1.15 -2.90 -11.09
N TYR A 254 -1.41 -3.64 -10.01
CA TYR A 254 -0.73 -3.46 -8.74
C TYR A 254 0.53 -4.33 -8.73
N SER A 255 1.69 -3.73 -8.42
CA SER A 255 2.93 -4.49 -8.18
C SER A 255 2.88 -5.24 -6.84
N GLY A 256 2.15 -4.67 -5.89
CA GLY A 256 2.10 -5.08 -4.50
C GLY A 256 3.29 -4.61 -3.68
N SER A 257 3.23 -4.83 -2.37
CA SER A 257 4.32 -4.51 -1.44
C SER A 257 5.54 -5.41 -1.68
N PRO A 258 6.78 -4.93 -1.43
CA PRO A 258 7.99 -5.73 -1.64
C PRO A 258 8.25 -6.78 -0.56
N ILE A 259 7.69 -6.57 0.64
CA ILE A 259 7.76 -7.49 1.78
C ILE A 259 6.36 -7.64 2.38
N PRO A 260 6.04 -8.74 3.07
CA PRO A 260 4.73 -8.90 3.70
C PRO A 260 4.57 -7.89 4.84
N LEU A 261 3.53 -7.07 4.78
CA LEU A 261 3.23 -6.04 5.79
C LEU A 261 2.25 -6.53 6.87
N SER A 262 1.65 -7.72 6.65
CA SER A 262 0.79 -8.39 7.62
C SER A 262 0.81 -9.91 7.45
N PHE A 263 0.24 -10.64 8.42
CA PHE A 263 0.07 -12.09 8.28
C PHE A 263 -0.99 -12.48 7.25
N SER A 264 -1.85 -11.56 6.79
CA SER A 264 -2.76 -11.82 5.67
C SER A 264 -2.03 -11.99 4.34
N GLU A 265 -0.80 -11.48 4.25
CA GLU A 265 0.05 -11.52 3.06
C GLU A 265 1.04 -12.70 3.04
N LEU A 266 0.92 -13.63 4.00
CA LEU A 266 1.83 -14.77 4.17
C LEU A 266 2.03 -15.56 2.87
N ASN A 267 0.98 -15.71 2.07
CA ASN A 267 0.97 -16.48 0.82
C ASN A 267 1.23 -15.64 -0.43
N TYR A 268 1.50 -14.33 -0.31
CA TYR A 268 1.78 -13.50 -1.46
C TYR A 268 3.18 -13.75 -2.02
N LYS A 269 3.27 -13.73 -3.33
CA LYS A 269 4.56 -13.72 -4.04
C LYS A 269 4.93 -12.28 -4.32
N HIS A 270 5.64 -11.66 -3.35
CA HIS A 270 6.10 -10.29 -3.49
C HIS A 270 7.03 -10.15 -4.68
N GLN A 271 6.88 -9.09 -5.45
CA GLN A 271 7.55 -8.91 -6.73
C GLN A 271 7.79 -7.44 -7.07
N VAL A 272 8.71 -7.22 -7.98
CA VAL A 272 8.80 -6.03 -8.83
C VAL A 272 8.38 -6.46 -10.24
N LEU A 273 7.62 -5.65 -10.95
CA LEU A 273 7.27 -5.93 -12.33
C LEU A 273 8.30 -5.31 -13.28
N GLU A 274 8.99 -6.14 -14.06
CA GLU A 274 9.72 -5.70 -15.24
C GLU A 274 8.71 -5.57 -16.38
N VAL A 275 8.62 -4.39 -16.97
CA VAL A 275 7.68 -4.07 -18.03
C VAL A 275 8.45 -3.59 -19.25
N ASN A 276 8.16 -4.18 -20.41
CA ASN A 276 8.69 -3.78 -21.70
C ASN A 276 7.53 -3.37 -22.60
N ILE A 277 7.59 -2.18 -23.17
CA ILE A 277 6.63 -1.69 -24.14
C ILE A 277 7.40 -1.35 -25.42
N ASP A 278 6.97 -1.94 -26.52
CA ASP A 278 7.49 -1.65 -27.85
C ASP A 278 6.36 -1.03 -28.69
N PRO A 279 6.34 0.30 -28.85
CA PRO A 279 5.31 1.00 -29.59
C PRO A 279 5.21 0.62 -31.07
N ASP A 280 6.28 0.11 -31.66
CA ASP A 280 6.34 -0.26 -33.09
C ASP A 280 5.64 -1.59 -33.38
N LEU A 281 5.37 -2.40 -32.31
CA LEU A 281 4.69 -3.67 -32.48
C LEU A 281 3.16 -3.50 -32.42
N SER A 282 2.46 -4.10 -33.39
CA SER A 282 0.99 -4.18 -33.38
C SER A 282 0.46 -5.30 -32.48
N GLU A 283 1.21 -6.38 -32.35
CA GLU A 283 0.92 -7.51 -31.46
C GLU A 283 2.07 -7.67 -30.45
N ASN A 284 1.78 -8.13 -29.23
CA ASN A 284 2.76 -8.29 -28.15
C ASN A 284 3.52 -7.00 -27.79
N ARG A 285 2.86 -5.83 -27.97
CA ARG A 285 3.41 -4.52 -27.65
C ARG A 285 3.84 -4.41 -26.17
N LEU A 286 3.13 -5.08 -25.28
CA LEU A 286 3.37 -5.06 -23.83
C LEU A 286 3.80 -6.45 -23.35
N GLU A 287 4.99 -6.54 -22.75
CA GLU A 287 5.50 -7.72 -22.05
C GLU A 287 5.74 -7.38 -20.58
N MET A 288 5.34 -8.28 -19.68
CA MET A 288 5.47 -8.11 -18.24
C MET A 288 6.06 -9.35 -17.60
N ASN A 289 7.17 -9.19 -16.88
CA ASN A 289 7.87 -10.27 -16.21
C ASN A 289 7.93 -9.99 -14.70
N PRO A 290 7.35 -10.86 -13.85
CA PRO A 290 7.46 -10.71 -12.41
C PRO A 290 8.88 -11.09 -11.95
N LEU A 291 9.58 -10.16 -11.33
CA LEU A 291 10.84 -10.37 -10.62
C LEU A 291 10.50 -10.64 -9.17
N TYR A 292 10.50 -11.91 -8.76
CA TYR A 292 10.12 -12.31 -7.41
C TYR A 292 11.19 -11.95 -6.39
N ILE A 293 10.78 -11.27 -5.32
CA ILE A 293 11.66 -10.81 -4.25
C ILE A 293 11.92 -11.97 -3.28
N PRO A 294 13.19 -12.31 -2.97
CA PRO A 294 13.49 -13.31 -1.97
C PRO A 294 13.01 -12.88 -0.58
N ARG A 295 12.21 -13.71 0.08
CA ARG A 295 11.78 -13.44 1.46
C ARG A 295 12.91 -13.80 2.42
N THR A 296 13.48 -12.81 3.07
CA THR A 296 14.64 -12.97 3.97
C THR A 296 14.24 -13.36 5.40
N VAL A 297 13.10 -12.90 5.87
CA VAL A 297 12.52 -13.26 7.16
C VAL A 297 11.17 -13.93 6.92
N GLN A 298 10.99 -15.13 7.48
CA GLN A 298 9.77 -15.89 7.26
C GLN A 298 8.67 -15.48 8.27
N LEU A 299 7.42 -15.57 7.82
CA LEU A 299 6.25 -15.47 8.67
C LEU A 299 5.66 -16.87 8.83
N HIS A 300 5.44 -17.28 10.07
CA HIS A 300 4.81 -18.55 10.43
C HIS A 300 3.52 -18.29 11.17
N ARG A 301 2.43 -18.94 10.75
CA ARG A 301 1.17 -18.98 11.51
C ARG A 301 0.88 -20.40 11.90
N LEU A 302 0.77 -20.65 13.19
CA LEU A 302 0.28 -21.91 13.71
C LEU A 302 -1.20 -21.75 14.08
N SER A 303 -2.04 -22.67 13.61
CA SER A 303 -3.48 -22.61 13.88
C SER A 303 -4.04 -24.01 14.12
N GLY A 304 -5.02 -24.13 15.02
CA GLY A 304 -5.65 -25.40 15.39
C GLY A 304 -6.24 -25.37 16.79
N GLU A 305 -6.67 -26.50 17.29
CA GLU A 305 -6.97 -26.66 18.71
C GLU A 305 -5.71 -26.46 19.55
N LEU A 306 -5.87 -26.07 20.82
CA LEU A 306 -4.74 -25.71 21.66
C LEU A 306 -3.66 -26.80 21.72
N ASP A 307 -4.04 -28.06 21.90
CA ASP A 307 -3.10 -29.18 21.97
C ASP A 307 -2.40 -29.46 20.63
N GLU A 308 -3.10 -29.22 19.51
CA GLU A 308 -2.50 -29.28 18.18
C GLU A 308 -1.44 -28.18 17.99
N VAL A 309 -1.74 -26.96 18.39
CA VAL A 309 -0.80 -25.84 18.32
C VAL A 309 0.43 -26.08 19.18
N LEU A 310 0.26 -26.58 20.42
CA LEU A 310 1.37 -26.95 21.29
C LEU A 310 2.23 -28.07 20.66
N THR A 311 1.62 -29.02 19.97
CA THR A 311 2.33 -30.06 19.22
C THR A 311 3.10 -29.47 18.03
N GLN A 312 2.45 -28.59 17.24
CA GLN A 312 3.10 -27.91 16.10
C GLN A 312 4.32 -27.11 16.56
N LEU A 313 4.26 -26.46 17.73
CA LEU A 313 5.42 -25.72 18.30
C LEU A 313 6.65 -26.62 18.49
N THR A 314 6.45 -27.86 18.97
CA THR A 314 7.56 -28.80 19.17
C THR A 314 8.19 -29.30 17.87
N LEU A 315 7.49 -29.14 16.74
CA LEU A 315 7.94 -29.54 15.42
C LEU A 315 8.63 -28.39 14.66
N LEU A 316 8.62 -27.18 15.22
CA LEU A 316 9.31 -26.05 14.59
C LEU A 316 10.82 -26.34 14.50
N PRO A 317 11.44 -26.00 13.36
CA PRO A 317 12.89 -26.14 13.21
C PRO A 317 13.66 -25.41 14.31
N ALA A 318 14.55 -26.12 14.97
CA ALA A 318 15.51 -25.51 15.88
C ALA A 318 16.59 -24.75 15.06
N GLY A 319 17.29 -23.86 15.73
CA GLY A 319 18.38 -23.09 15.13
C GLY A 319 18.60 -21.82 15.92
N GLU A 320 19.77 -21.24 15.75
CA GLU A 320 20.16 -20.00 16.39
C GLU A 320 20.36 -18.91 15.33
N ILE A 321 19.67 -17.79 15.49
CA ILE A 321 19.86 -16.56 14.72
C ILE A 321 20.18 -15.47 15.76
N SER A 322 21.43 -15.06 15.79
CA SER A 322 21.97 -14.13 16.82
C SER A 322 21.28 -12.76 16.74
N ASP A 323 21.06 -12.26 15.52
CA ASP A 323 20.41 -10.97 15.31
C ASP A 323 18.90 -11.14 15.35
N ILE A 324 18.27 -10.46 16.30
CA ILE A 324 16.80 -10.50 16.48
C ILE A 324 16.04 -10.04 15.25
N ASP A 325 16.58 -9.10 14.48
CA ASP A 325 15.91 -8.56 13.29
C ASP A 325 15.88 -9.54 12.12
N GLN A 326 16.65 -10.62 12.20
CA GLN A 326 16.68 -11.71 11.21
C GLN A 326 15.85 -12.93 11.62
N ARG A 327 15.36 -12.98 12.86
CA ARG A 327 14.54 -14.10 13.35
C ARG A 327 13.16 -14.08 12.71
N ASP A 328 12.64 -15.27 12.42
CA ASP A 328 11.31 -15.44 11.83
C ASP A 328 10.20 -14.96 12.78
N TYR A 329 9.10 -14.47 12.23
CA TYR A 329 7.91 -14.06 12.96
C TYR A 329 6.98 -15.25 13.17
N LEU A 330 6.42 -15.37 14.36
CA LEU A 330 5.46 -16.41 14.70
C LEU A 330 4.16 -15.81 15.24
N ASP A 331 3.05 -16.12 14.58
CA ASP A 331 1.68 -15.83 14.97
C ASP A 331 1.00 -17.13 15.41
N ILE A 332 0.39 -17.15 16.57
CA ILE A 332 -0.35 -18.28 17.10
C ILE A 332 -1.83 -17.94 17.19
N GLU A 333 -2.63 -18.76 16.51
CA GLU A 333 -4.08 -18.65 16.51
C GLU A 333 -4.69 -19.99 16.93
N TYR A 334 -5.27 -20.06 18.13
CA TYR A 334 -5.85 -21.30 18.62
C TYR A 334 -7.36 -21.22 18.80
N TYR A 335 -8.02 -22.34 18.60
CA TYR A 335 -9.45 -22.52 18.86
C TYR A 335 -9.66 -23.12 20.24
N SER A 336 -10.58 -22.58 21.01
CA SER A 336 -10.95 -23.14 22.31
C SER A 336 -12.34 -22.67 22.73
N LEU A 337 -13.13 -23.57 23.27
CA LEU A 337 -14.42 -23.28 23.89
C LEU A 337 -14.25 -22.83 25.36
N THR A 338 -13.16 -23.25 26.01
CA THR A 338 -12.84 -22.92 27.41
C THR A 338 -11.87 -21.74 27.49
N PRO A 339 -11.87 -20.98 28.62
CA PRO A 339 -10.86 -19.96 28.83
C PRO A 339 -9.44 -20.56 28.76
N PRO A 340 -8.45 -19.78 28.29
CA PRO A 340 -7.07 -20.26 28.23
C PRO A 340 -6.52 -20.56 29.64
N PRO A 341 -5.63 -21.57 29.77
CA PRO A 341 -4.89 -21.78 31.00
C PRO A 341 -4.12 -20.50 31.38
N PRO A 342 -4.04 -20.15 32.67
CA PRO A 342 -3.34 -18.94 33.13
C PRO A 342 -1.86 -18.91 32.73
N ASP A 343 -1.23 -20.07 32.57
CA ASP A 343 0.17 -20.27 32.22
C ASP A 343 0.41 -20.51 30.70
N LEU A 344 -0.61 -20.34 29.86
CA LEU A 344 -0.53 -20.65 28.41
C LEU A 344 0.65 -19.96 27.74
N ARG A 345 0.81 -18.64 27.97
CA ARG A 345 1.89 -17.88 27.36
C ARG A 345 3.26 -18.46 27.73
N LYS A 346 3.45 -18.78 29.02
CA LYS A 346 4.69 -19.38 29.49
C LYS A 346 4.95 -20.76 28.85
N LYS A 347 3.92 -21.60 28.74
CA LYS A 347 4.03 -22.90 28.07
C LYS A 347 4.46 -22.77 26.62
N ILE A 348 3.91 -21.77 25.89
CA ILE A 348 4.29 -21.49 24.52
C ILE A 348 5.75 -21.04 24.46
N GLU A 349 6.15 -20.09 25.32
CA GLU A 349 7.51 -19.56 25.37
C GLU A 349 8.54 -20.65 25.76
N ASP A 350 8.20 -21.58 26.67
CA ASP A 350 9.06 -22.70 27.06
C ASP A 350 9.25 -23.75 25.94
N LEU A 351 8.29 -23.88 25.02
CA LEU A 351 8.37 -24.79 23.87
C LEU A 351 9.01 -24.16 22.64
N LEU A 352 9.00 -22.83 22.55
CA LEU A 352 9.48 -22.10 21.39
C LEU A 352 11.01 -22.00 21.39
N PRO A 353 11.74 -22.33 20.31
CA PRO A 353 13.15 -22.00 20.18
C PRO A 353 13.37 -20.47 20.15
N PRO A 354 13.76 -19.83 21.27
CA PRO A 354 13.72 -18.36 21.42
C PRO A 354 14.76 -17.67 20.53
N GLU A 355 15.83 -18.36 20.19
CA GLU A 355 16.92 -17.87 19.35
C GLU A 355 16.56 -17.94 17.84
N ARG A 356 15.44 -18.52 17.46
CA ARG A 356 15.01 -18.70 16.08
C ARG A 356 13.80 -17.86 15.70
N TYR A 357 12.86 -17.64 16.63
CA TYR A 357 11.56 -17.05 16.36
C TYR A 357 11.28 -15.84 17.24
N ARG A 358 10.50 -14.90 16.71
CA ARG A 358 9.86 -13.80 17.43
C ARG A 358 8.36 -14.11 17.57
N LEU A 359 7.92 -14.47 18.76
CA LEU A 359 6.50 -14.65 19.05
C LEU A 359 5.82 -13.28 19.12
N VAL A 360 4.99 -12.96 18.12
CA VAL A 360 4.41 -11.62 17.98
C VAL A 360 2.95 -11.54 18.39
N ARG A 361 2.20 -12.64 18.25
CA ARG A 361 0.79 -12.67 18.63
C ARG A 361 0.38 -14.05 19.11
N ILE A 362 -0.47 -14.07 20.16
CA ILE A 362 -1.24 -15.24 20.58
C ILE A 362 -2.70 -14.80 20.59
N SER A 363 -3.52 -15.41 19.75
CA SER A 363 -4.93 -15.06 19.60
C SER A 363 -5.82 -16.29 19.77
N ARG A 364 -6.95 -16.10 20.47
CA ARG A 364 -7.99 -17.12 20.60
C ARG A 364 -9.13 -16.82 19.64
N LYS A 365 -9.51 -17.78 18.84
CA LYS A 365 -10.75 -17.73 18.03
C LYS A 365 -11.82 -18.61 18.67
N TYR A 366 -13.03 -18.11 18.69
CA TYR A 366 -14.19 -18.89 19.09
C TYR A 366 -14.64 -19.71 17.88
N LEU A 367 -14.78 -21.03 18.04
CA LEU A 367 -15.50 -21.85 17.07
C LEU A 367 -16.96 -21.38 17.12
N GLN A 368 -17.38 -20.61 16.14
CA GLN A 368 -18.80 -20.47 15.89
C GLN A 368 -19.31 -21.87 15.50
N GLN A 369 -20.07 -22.50 16.40
CA GLN A 369 -20.90 -23.63 15.99
C GLN A 369 -21.74 -23.12 14.82
N SER A 370 -21.62 -23.80 13.68
CA SER A 370 -22.48 -23.61 12.53
C SER A 370 -23.93 -23.95 12.94
N SER A 371 -24.60 -23.01 13.57
CA SER A 371 -26.04 -23.02 13.67
C SER A 371 -26.54 -22.55 12.31
N SER A 372 -27.05 -23.53 11.54
CA SER A 372 -28.05 -23.42 10.46
C SER A 372 -28.33 -21.99 9.99
N GLU A 373 -28.19 -21.80 8.68
CA GLU A 373 -28.66 -20.66 7.89
C GLU A 373 -29.95 -20.04 8.45
N VAL A 374 -29.78 -19.01 9.23
CA VAL A 374 -30.86 -18.04 9.41
C VAL A 374 -30.74 -17.10 8.23
N HIS A 375 -31.64 -17.18 7.29
CA HIS A 375 -31.86 -16.19 6.25
C HIS A 375 -31.82 -14.81 6.87
N ALA A 376 -30.74 -14.08 6.67
CA ALA A 376 -30.68 -12.65 6.94
C ALA A 376 -31.60 -11.96 5.92
N SER A 377 -32.87 -11.81 6.28
CA SER A 377 -33.70 -10.80 5.66
C SER A 377 -32.99 -9.46 5.87
N LYS A 378 -32.78 -8.70 4.79
CA LYS A 378 -32.34 -7.30 4.85
C LYS A 378 -33.34 -6.53 5.73
N ILE A 379 -32.98 -6.34 6.98
CA ILE A 379 -33.62 -5.37 7.85
C ILE A 379 -32.75 -4.11 7.72
N ASP A 380 -33.30 -3.07 7.16
CA ASP A 380 -32.75 -1.71 7.24
C ASP A 380 -32.71 -1.31 8.72
N LEU A 381 -31.59 -1.57 9.36
CA LEU A 381 -31.36 -1.16 10.75
C LEU A 381 -30.62 0.18 10.71
N ALA A 382 -31.31 1.22 11.15
CA ALA A 382 -30.63 2.45 11.57
C ALA A 382 -29.47 2.07 12.53
N PRO A 383 -28.31 2.77 12.50
CA PRO A 383 -27.21 2.48 13.38
C PRO A 383 -27.69 2.46 14.84
N PRO A 384 -27.24 1.49 15.64
CA PRO A 384 -27.70 1.36 17.02
C PRO A 384 -27.37 2.63 17.81
N THR A 385 -28.29 3.05 18.66
CA THR A 385 -28.06 4.20 19.54
C THR A 385 -26.95 3.89 20.56
N PRO A 386 -26.28 4.90 21.15
CA PRO A 386 -25.29 4.68 22.18
C PRO A 386 -25.79 3.84 23.36
N GLU A 387 -27.07 3.99 23.73
CA GLU A 387 -27.72 3.20 24.78
C GLU A 387 -27.83 1.72 24.38
N GLN A 388 -28.25 1.46 23.14
CA GLN A 388 -28.35 0.09 22.61
C GLN A 388 -26.99 -0.58 22.52
N LEU A 389 -25.95 0.17 22.12
CA LEU A 389 -24.58 -0.31 22.09
C LEU A 389 -24.06 -0.64 23.50
N PHE A 390 -24.34 0.21 24.48
CA PHE A 390 -23.99 -0.02 25.88
C PHE A 390 -24.65 -1.30 26.42
N GLU A 391 -25.95 -1.48 26.21
CA GLU A 391 -26.66 -2.68 26.64
C GLU A 391 -26.13 -3.97 25.97
N GLN A 392 -25.86 -3.92 24.67
CA GLN A 392 -25.28 -5.06 23.95
C GLN A 392 -23.87 -5.41 24.46
N LEU A 393 -23.03 -4.42 24.72
CA LEU A 393 -21.69 -4.63 25.29
C LEU A 393 -21.77 -5.19 26.71
N TRP A 394 -22.68 -4.65 27.54
CA TRP A 394 -22.88 -5.11 28.90
C TRP A 394 -23.27 -6.60 28.96
N GLN A 395 -24.23 -7.00 28.13
CA GLN A 395 -24.65 -8.39 28.01
C GLN A 395 -23.53 -9.29 27.46
N LYS A 396 -22.78 -8.80 26.46
CA LYS A 396 -21.68 -9.55 25.85
C LYS A 396 -20.52 -9.79 26.81
N MET A 397 -20.27 -8.86 27.73
CA MET A 397 -19.21 -8.96 28.74
C MET A 397 -19.61 -9.82 29.94
N GLY A 398 -20.88 -10.21 30.06
CA GLY A 398 -21.36 -11.07 31.14
C GLY A 398 -21.36 -10.41 32.53
N TYR A 399 -21.40 -9.09 32.61
CA TYR A 399 -21.51 -8.37 33.86
C TYR A 399 -22.90 -8.53 34.48
N SER A 400 -22.99 -8.64 35.82
CA SER A 400 -24.25 -8.56 36.55
C SER A 400 -24.90 -7.20 36.31
N GLN A 401 -26.23 -7.15 36.17
CA GLN A 401 -26.94 -5.90 36.02
C GLN A 401 -26.74 -5.00 37.23
N ASP A 402 -26.17 -3.82 37.00
CA ASP A 402 -25.95 -2.78 38.00
C ASP A 402 -26.62 -1.50 37.54
N GLU A 403 -27.75 -1.18 38.17
CA GLU A 403 -28.59 0.00 37.83
C GLU A 403 -27.81 1.32 38.06
N GLN A 404 -26.86 1.35 39.01
CA GLN A 404 -26.08 2.56 39.26
C GLN A 404 -25.16 2.89 38.07
N VAL A 405 -24.46 1.88 37.55
CA VAL A 405 -23.56 2.05 36.41
C VAL A 405 -24.33 2.43 35.14
N LYS A 406 -25.56 1.90 34.97
CA LYS A 406 -26.43 2.28 33.86
C LYS A 406 -26.86 3.74 33.98
N GLN A 407 -27.18 4.19 35.18
CA GLN A 407 -27.58 5.56 35.44
C GLN A 407 -26.43 6.55 35.26
N ASP A 408 -25.22 6.17 35.69
CA ASP A 408 -24.02 6.96 35.48
C ASP A 408 -23.68 7.09 33.99
N PHE A 409 -23.81 6.02 33.20
CA PHE A 409 -23.64 6.06 31.75
C PHE A 409 -24.65 7.02 31.08
N MET A 410 -25.93 6.95 31.48
CA MET A 410 -26.96 7.83 30.91
C MET A 410 -26.72 9.31 31.23
N THR A 411 -26.21 9.59 32.41
CA THR A 411 -25.82 10.95 32.83
C THR A 411 -24.66 11.48 31.97
N LEU A 412 -23.60 10.68 31.78
CA LEU A 412 -22.47 11.05 30.93
C LEU A 412 -22.86 11.25 29.46
N LEU A 413 -23.81 10.46 28.96
CA LEU A 413 -24.31 10.59 27.60
C LEU A 413 -25.08 11.90 27.41
N GLN A 414 -25.93 12.28 28.41
CA GLN A 414 -26.65 13.56 28.38
C GLN A 414 -25.70 14.76 28.43
N ASP A 415 -24.65 14.71 29.27
CA ASP A 415 -23.66 15.75 29.38
C ASP A 415 -22.85 15.91 28.05
N ALA A 416 -22.50 14.81 27.41
CA ALA A 416 -21.84 14.82 26.11
C ALA A 416 -22.70 15.45 25.01
N GLN A 417 -23.99 15.07 24.94
CA GLN A 417 -24.94 15.64 23.98
C GLN A 417 -25.19 17.13 24.17
N GLN A 418 -25.27 17.58 25.44
CA GLN A 418 -25.40 19.00 25.76
C GLN A 418 -24.16 19.82 25.40
N SER A 419 -22.98 19.23 25.58
CA SER A 419 -21.71 19.86 25.22
C SER A 419 -21.58 20.01 23.70
N GLU A 420 -21.98 19.01 22.95
CA GLU A 420 -21.98 19.05 21.48
C GLU A 420 -22.99 20.07 20.92
N HIS A 421 -24.14 20.23 21.57
CA HIS A 421 -25.13 21.24 21.20
C HIS A 421 -24.65 22.67 21.48
N LYS A 422 -23.91 22.88 22.57
CA LYS A 422 -23.29 24.17 22.89
C LYS A 422 -22.16 24.55 21.92
N MET A 423 -21.37 23.59 21.47
CA MET A 423 -20.34 23.83 20.44
C MET A 423 -20.96 24.23 19.09
N LYS A 424 -21.99 23.50 18.64
CA LYS A 424 -22.68 23.81 17.37
C LYS A 424 -23.42 25.16 17.37
N THR A 425 -23.80 25.67 18.55
CA THR A 425 -24.42 27.01 18.67
C THR A 425 -23.41 28.13 18.82
N ALA A 426 -22.17 27.85 19.22
CA ALA A 426 -21.09 28.83 19.30
C ALA A 426 -20.40 29.10 17.96
N ASP A 427 -20.43 28.13 17.04
CA ASP A 427 -19.87 28.29 15.68
C ASP A 427 -20.84 29.02 14.70
N ASN A 428 -22.07 29.30 15.10
CA ASN A 428 -23.07 30.02 14.30
C ASN A 428 -23.34 31.46 14.79
N THR A 429 -22.47 32.01 15.63
CA THR A 429 -22.50 33.42 16.08
C THR A 429 -21.16 34.08 15.78
#